data_67e2f32a14919984390958a5532caf9f
#
_entry.id   67e2f32a14919984390958a5532caf9f
#
_cell.length_a   1.000
_cell.length_b   1.000
_cell.length_c   1.000
_cell.angle_alpha   90.00
_cell.angle_beta   90.00
_cell.angle_gamma   90.00
#
_symmetry.space_group_name_H-M   'P 1'
#
loop_
_entity.id
_entity.type
_entity.pdbx_description
1 polymer ?
#
loop_
_entity_poly.entity_id
_entity_poly.type
_entity_poly.pdbx_seq_one_letter_code
_entity_poly.pdbx_strand_id
1 'polypeptide(L)'
;MPNETKKDFCCLIISGFGAGYQAGIVLRDHMYNSGMDTFLTTPSGKETLRIDTDHWIHSVRMEYLALRKQYQRVAVIGLSLGGMLQLHLLDLKPAAMIFVNAPAASVHSARVWNRVFQADLQARLSGLRAVAGKHQLRRLVEKTRDCSVYSAQCPALVLQTMDDTVCDPSHADKLFKLLHMPDKNIRFYPEGGHDVLTSQTVLAVCSDIFQFCSRVRGLESVGGFGMQPEVDEETADLTE
;
A
#
# COMPACT_ATOMS: atom_id res chain seq x y z
N MET A 1 5.70 -31.06 20.93
CA MET A 1 6.32 -29.73 20.76
C MET A 1 5.42 -28.76 21.49
N PRO A 2 5.91 -27.92 22.42
CA PRO A 2 5.04 -26.91 23.03
C PRO A 2 4.51 -25.99 21.94
N ASN A 3 3.21 -25.73 21.99
CA ASN A 3 2.51 -24.82 21.12
C ASN A 3 3.03 -23.41 21.42
N GLU A 4 4.04 -22.93 20.68
CA GLU A 4 4.49 -21.54 20.82
C GLU A 4 3.30 -20.64 20.56
N THR A 5 2.91 -19.87 21.56
CA THR A 5 1.82 -18.91 21.45
C THR A 5 2.21 -17.86 20.40
N LYS A 6 1.43 -17.76 19.34
CA LYS A 6 1.66 -16.76 18.29
C LYS A 6 1.65 -15.37 18.90
N LYS A 7 2.54 -14.50 18.42
CA LYS A 7 2.49 -13.06 18.70
C LYS A 7 1.17 -12.48 18.15
N ASP A 8 0.70 -11.39 18.75
CA ASP A 8 -0.61 -10.83 18.39
C ASP A 8 -0.66 -10.25 16.97
N PHE A 9 0.24 -9.32 16.65
CA PHE A 9 0.11 -8.48 15.44
C PHE A 9 1.45 -8.13 14.81
N CYS A 10 1.51 -8.08 13.49
CA CYS A 10 2.61 -7.47 12.75
C CYS A 10 2.13 -6.81 11.45
N CYS A 11 3.03 -6.06 10.82
CA CYS A 11 2.84 -5.47 9.50
C CYS A 11 3.76 -6.13 8.47
N LEU A 12 3.23 -6.39 7.26
CA LEU A 12 3.99 -6.78 6.08
C LEU A 12 3.96 -5.64 5.07
N ILE A 13 5.11 -5.04 4.79
CA ILE A 13 5.28 -4.06 3.72
C ILE A 13 5.63 -4.80 2.44
N ILE A 14 4.87 -4.54 1.38
CA ILE A 14 5.14 -5.01 0.02
C ILE A 14 5.63 -3.80 -0.78
N SER A 15 6.92 -3.77 -1.09
CA SER A 15 7.50 -2.67 -1.85
C SER A 15 7.06 -2.69 -3.32
N GLY A 16 7.12 -1.51 -3.96
CA GLY A 16 7.11 -1.41 -5.41
C GLY A 16 8.44 -1.85 -6.04
N PHE A 17 8.59 -1.58 -7.33
CA PHE A 17 9.88 -1.74 -8.00
C PHE A 17 10.85 -0.60 -7.72
N GLY A 18 12.14 -0.86 -7.85
CA GLY A 18 13.16 0.16 -7.86
C GLY A 18 13.34 0.87 -6.52
N ALA A 19 13.13 2.19 -6.48
CA ALA A 19 13.25 3.02 -5.29
C ALA A 19 12.28 2.62 -4.17
N GLY A 20 11.20 1.92 -4.49
CA GLY A 20 10.22 1.45 -3.52
C GLY A 20 10.80 0.55 -2.42
N TYR A 21 11.94 -0.10 -2.65
CA TYR A 21 12.62 -0.85 -1.59
C TYR A 21 13.19 0.06 -0.50
N GLN A 22 13.85 1.17 -0.90
CA GLN A 22 14.38 2.14 0.07
C GLN A 22 13.24 2.81 0.85
N ALA A 23 12.17 3.19 0.19
CA ALA A 23 10.96 3.69 0.83
C ALA A 23 10.39 2.68 1.84
N GLY A 24 10.37 1.40 1.49
CA GLY A 24 9.96 0.32 2.38
C GLY A 24 10.84 0.18 3.62
N ILE A 25 12.16 0.38 3.49
CA ILE A 25 13.10 0.37 4.64
C ILE A 25 12.76 1.51 5.60
N VAL A 26 12.57 2.73 5.10
CA VAL A 26 12.23 3.90 5.91
C VAL A 26 10.96 3.66 6.72
N LEU A 27 9.91 3.18 6.07
CA LEU A 27 8.66 2.86 6.77
C LEU A 27 8.84 1.72 7.78
N ARG A 28 9.52 0.64 7.41
CA ARG A 28 9.78 -0.49 8.32
C ARG A 28 10.47 -0.03 9.59
N ASP A 29 11.52 0.77 9.45
CA ASP A 29 12.33 1.23 10.56
C ASP A 29 11.53 2.18 11.46
N HIS A 30 10.72 3.07 10.87
CA HIS A 30 9.82 3.93 11.63
C HIS A 30 8.81 3.12 12.45
N MET A 31 8.14 2.17 11.82
CA MET A 31 7.13 1.32 12.47
C MET A 31 7.76 0.46 13.58
N TYR A 32 8.93 -0.15 13.30
CA TYR A 32 9.65 -0.98 14.26
C TYR A 32 10.12 -0.18 15.48
N ASN A 33 10.70 1.00 15.27
CA ASN A 33 11.13 1.89 16.35
C ASN A 33 9.96 2.42 17.18
N SER A 34 8.76 2.42 16.61
CA SER A 34 7.50 2.77 17.29
C SER A 34 6.84 1.56 17.98
N GLY A 35 7.50 0.40 18.05
CA GLY A 35 7.02 -0.80 18.75
C GLY A 35 6.06 -1.67 17.95
N MET A 36 6.08 -1.57 16.61
CA MET A 36 5.28 -2.40 15.71
C MET A 36 6.17 -3.38 14.94
N ASP A 37 6.05 -4.68 15.21
CA ASP A 37 6.76 -5.70 14.44
C ASP A 37 6.44 -5.55 12.95
N THR A 38 7.45 -5.24 12.15
CA THR A 38 7.25 -4.89 10.74
C THR A 38 8.29 -5.57 9.84
N PHE A 39 7.81 -6.17 8.77
CA PHE A 39 8.59 -6.93 7.80
C PHE A 39 8.45 -6.30 6.42
N LEU A 40 9.52 -6.38 5.63
CA LEU A 40 9.56 -5.84 4.27
C LEU A 40 9.86 -6.96 3.29
N THR A 41 9.02 -7.08 2.28
CA THR A 41 9.25 -7.97 1.13
C THR A 41 9.28 -7.20 -0.19
N THR A 42 9.97 -7.77 -1.17
CA THR A 42 9.99 -7.27 -2.55
C THR A 42 9.36 -8.30 -3.47
N PRO A 43 8.68 -7.88 -4.54
CA PRO A 43 8.04 -8.82 -5.46
C PRO A 43 8.99 -9.85 -6.08
N SER A 44 10.25 -9.46 -6.30
CA SER A 44 11.24 -10.30 -6.98
C SER A 44 12.15 -11.12 -6.05
N GLY A 45 11.99 -11.00 -4.72
CA GLY A 45 12.93 -11.58 -3.76
C GLY A 45 14.32 -10.93 -3.84
N LYS A 46 15.25 -11.38 -2.99
CA LYS A 46 16.62 -10.81 -2.93
C LYS A 46 17.51 -11.18 -4.11
N GLU A 47 17.19 -12.22 -4.85
CA GLU A 47 18.19 -12.87 -5.71
C GLU A 47 17.95 -12.78 -7.21
N THR A 48 16.78 -12.44 -7.70
CA THR A 48 16.54 -12.39 -9.15
C THR A 48 15.63 -11.25 -9.58
N LEU A 49 16.08 -10.50 -10.58
CA LEU A 49 15.26 -9.68 -11.45
C LEU A 49 14.30 -10.54 -12.30
N ARG A 50 13.64 -11.51 -11.68
CA ARG A 50 12.68 -12.35 -12.37
C ARG A 50 11.39 -11.56 -12.57
N ILE A 51 11.20 -11.12 -13.80
CA ILE A 51 10.03 -10.36 -14.21
C ILE A 51 8.94 -11.37 -14.58
N ASP A 52 8.22 -11.85 -13.58
CA ASP A 52 7.14 -12.84 -13.71
C ASP A 52 6.02 -12.54 -12.71
N THR A 53 4.86 -12.21 -13.22
CA THR A 53 3.68 -11.86 -12.41
C THR A 53 3.25 -12.97 -11.47
N ASP A 54 3.26 -14.23 -11.92
CA ASP A 54 2.84 -15.35 -11.07
C ASP A 54 3.83 -15.59 -9.94
N HIS A 55 5.13 -15.41 -10.24
CA HIS A 55 6.17 -15.47 -9.23
C HIS A 55 6.01 -14.36 -8.18
N TRP A 56 5.71 -13.13 -8.59
CA TRP A 56 5.50 -12.01 -7.65
C TRP A 56 4.32 -12.26 -6.71
N ILE A 57 3.18 -12.67 -7.28
CA ILE A 57 1.99 -13.01 -6.50
C ILE A 57 2.31 -14.15 -5.53
N HIS A 58 2.97 -15.21 -6.03
CA HIS A 58 3.34 -16.35 -5.21
C HIS A 58 4.28 -15.95 -4.06
N SER A 59 5.35 -15.19 -4.34
CA SER A 59 6.31 -14.74 -3.33
C SER A 59 5.63 -13.95 -2.21
N VAL A 60 4.78 -12.98 -2.56
CA VAL A 60 4.06 -12.17 -1.57
C VAL A 60 3.11 -13.05 -0.73
N ARG A 61 2.43 -14.02 -1.33
CA ARG A 61 1.57 -14.96 -0.61
C ARG A 61 2.38 -15.84 0.35
N MET A 62 3.54 -16.33 -0.06
CA MET A 62 4.40 -17.16 0.79
C MET A 62 4.95 -16.39 1.98
N GLU A 63 5.38 -15.14 1.79
CA GLU A 63 5.82 -14.26 2.88
C GLU A 63 4.68 -13.99 3.88
N TYR A 64 3.49 -13.66 3.38
CA TYR A 64 2.32 -13.48 4.23
C TYR A 64 2.01 -14.75 5.05
N LEU A 65 1.98 -15.91 4.42
CA LEU A 65 1.70 -17.19 5.09
C LEU A 65 2.77 -17.55 6.11
N ALA A 66 4.05 -17.22 5.86
CA ALA A 66 5.13 -17.42 6.82
C ALA A 66 4.91 -16.57 8.09
N LEU A 67 4.49 -15.32 7.94
CA LEU A 67 4.13 -14.46 9.07
C LEU A 67 2.89 -14.96 9.80
N ARG A 68 1.87 -15.48 9.11
CA ARG A 68 0.67 -16.05 9.73
C ARG A 68 0.95 -17.31 10.59
N LYS A 69 2.11 -17.93 10.43
CA LYS A 69 2.55 -19.00 11.34
C LYS A 69 2.99 -18.45 12.69
N GLN A 70 3.55 -17.23 12.71
CA GLN A 70 4.16 -16.60 13.89
C GLN A 70 3.23 -15.58 14.56
N TYR A 71 2.33 -14.95 13.78
CA TYR A 71 1.43 -13.90 14.24
C TYR A 71 -0.03 -14.29 14.03
N GLN A 72 -0.87 -13.88 14.97
CA GLN A 72 -2.33 -14.09 14.87
C GLN A 72 -2.95 -13.20 13.80
N ARG A 73 -2.47 -11.95 13.70
CA ARG A 73 -2.97 -10.93 12.78
C ARG A 73 -1.83 -10.29 12.01
N VAL A 74 -2.00 -10.13 10.71
CA VAL A 74 -1.01 -9.49 9.83
C VAL A 74 -1.71 -8.41 9.01
N ALA A 75 -1.34 -7.14 9.22
CA ALA A 75 -1.72 -6.04 8.35
C ALA A 75 -0.77 -5.99 7.15
N VAL A 76 -1.27 -5.53 6.01
CA VAL A 76 -0.48 -5.43 4.78
C VAL A 76 -0.42 -3.99 4.29
N ILE A 77 0.76 -3.53 3.93
CA ILE A 77 1.04 -2.18 3.45
C ILE A 77 1.67 -2.28 2.07
N GLY A 78 0.93 -1.91 1.05
CA GLY A 78 1.39 -1.96 -0.33
C GLY A 78 1.85 -0.60 -0.84
N LEU A 79 3.12 -0.51 -1.23
CA LEU A 79 3.71 0.71 -1.81
C LEU A 79 3.66 0.62 -3.32
N SER A 80 3.04 1.58 -4.00
CA SER A 80 2.96 1.61 -5.46
C SER A 80 2.42 0.27 -6.01
N LEU A 81 3.21 -0.45 -6.80
CA LEU A 81 2.86 -1.79 -7.32
C LEU A 81 2.51 -2.80 -6.22
N GLY A 82 3.14 -2.68 -5.04
CA GLY A 82 2.82 -3.49 -3.87
C GLY A 82 1.36 -3.39 -3.46
N GLY A 83 0.73 -2.23 -3.72
CA GLY A 83 -0.71 -2.03 -3.52
C GLY A 83 -1.58 -2.92 -4.41
N MET A 84 -1.15 -3.24 -5.63
CA MET A 84 -1.85 -4.21 -6.45
C MET A 84 -1.58 -5.65 -6.01
N LEU A 85 -0.34 -5.96 -5.63
CA LEU A 85 0.03 -7.29 -5.20
C LEU A 85 -0.68 -7.71 -3.92
N GLN A 86 -0.88 -6.78 -2.98
CA GLN A 86 -1.61 -7.11 -1.74
C GLN A 86 -3.07 -7.53 -1.98
N LEU A 87 -3.71 -7.09 -3.07
CA LEU A 87 -5.06 -7.50 -3.41
C LEU A 87 -5.18 -9.02 -3.67
N HIS A 88 -4.09 -9.67 -4.02
CA HIS A 88 -4.01 -11.13 -4.13
C HIS A 88 -3.87 -11.86 -2.78
N LEU A 89 -3.99 -11.13 -1.65
CA LEU A 89 -4.02 -11.70 -0.30
C LEU A 89 -5.42 -11.68 0.33
N LEU A 90 -6.44 -11.18 -0.37
CA LEU A 90 -7.78 -11.00 0.16
C LEU A 90 -8.39 -12.30 0.72
N ASP A 91 -8.17 -13.42 0.03
CA ASP A 91 -8.59 -14.76 0.45
C ASP A 91 -7.89 -15.25 1.73
N LEU A 92 -6.73 -14.68 2.07
CA LEU A 92 -5.95 -15.01 3.27
C LEU A 92 -6.34 -14.17 4.49
N LYS A 93 -7.34 -13.29 4.35
CA LYS A 93 -7.94 -12.48 5.42
C LYS A 93 -6.90 -11.63 6.17
N PRO A 94 -6.28 -10.63 5.51
CA PRO A 94 -5.40 -9.69 6.18
C PRO A 94 -6.16 -8.93 7.30
N ALA A 95 -5.43 -8.53 8.35
CA ALA A 95 -6.01 -7.77 9.45
C ALA A 95 -6.36 -6.33 9.05
N ALA A 96 -5.61 -5.76 8.10
CA ALA A 96 -5.86 -4.46 7.48
C ALA A 96 -5.11 -4.38 6.15
N MET A 97 -5.52 -3.45 5.29
CA MET A 97 -4.85 -3.17 4.02
C MET A 97 -4.59 -1.68 3.87
N ILE A 98 -3.34 -1.30 3.68
CA ILE A 98 -2.92 0.08 3.48
C ILE A 98 -2.31 0.21 2.09
N PHE A 99 -2.74 1.22 1.34
CA PHE A 99 -2.31 1.51 -0.02
C PHE A 99 -1.62 2.86 -0.05
N VAL A 100 -0.36 2.92 -0.47
CA VAL A 100 0.42 4.17 -0.55
C VAL A 100 0.80 4.42 -2.00
N ASN A 101 0.31 5.51 -2.58
CA ASN A 101 0.52 5.89 -3.98
C ASN A 101 0.30 4.70 -4.93
N ALA A 102 -0.77 3.94 -4.68
CA ALA A 102 -1.04 2.68 -5.34
C ALA A 102 -1.99 2.87 -6.54
N PRO A 103 -1.70 2.27 -7.70
CA PRO A 103 -2.58 2.36 -8.84
C PRO A 103 -3.80 1.45 -8.68
N ALA A 104 -4.96 1.94 -9.11
CA ALA A 104 -6.13 1.09 -9.28
C ALA A 104 -5.96 0.19 -10.52
N ALA A 105 -6.33 -1.07 -10.41
CA ALA A 105 -6.36 -1.99 -11.55
C ALA A 105 -7.56 -1.68 -12.46
N SER A 106 -7.46 -0.61 -13.26
CA SER A 106 -8.50 -0.20 -14.20
C SER A 106 -8.02 -0.34 -15.65
N VAL A 107 -8.95 -0.40 -16.59
CA VAL A 107 -8.67 -0.53 -18.05
C VAL A 107 -7.81 0.62 -18.57
N HIS A 108 -7.87 1.79 -17.93
CA HIS A 108 -7.16 3.00 -18.37
C HIS A 108 -5.76 3.16 -17.73
N SER A 109 -5.33 2.23 -16.90
CA SER A 109 -4.02 2.28 -16.22
C SER A 109 -2.82 2.09 -17.16
N ALA A 110 -3.02 1.80 -18.43
CA ALA A 110 -1.94 1.68 -19.42
C ALA A 110 -1.05 2.96 -19.53
N ARG A 111 -1.58 4.15 -19.26
CA ARG A 111 -0.80 5.40 -19.23
C ARG A 111 0.08 5.50 -18.00
N VAL A 112 -0.42 5.09 -16.83
CA VAL A 112 0.35 5.02 -15.57
C VAL A 112 1.51 4.06 -15.78
N TRP A 113 1.25 2.91 -16.34
CA TRP A 113 2.27 1.90 -16.59
C TRP A 113 3.36 2.36 -17.55
N ASN A 114 3.03 3.14 -18.56
CA ASN A 114 4.04 3.74 -19.43
C ASN A 114 4.96 4.71 -18.67
N ARG A 115 4.44 5.46 -17.69
CA ARG A 115 5.25 6.40 -16.87
C ARG A 115 6.11 5.65 -15.85
N VAL A 116 5.57 4.69 -15.12
CA VAL A 116 6.33 3.81 -14.21
C VAL A 116 7.48 3.13 -14.95
N PHE A 117 7.22 2.66 -16.18
CA PHE A 117 8.24 2.06 -17.02
C PHE A 117 9.27 3.04 -17.54
N GLN A 118 8.86 4.28 -17.86
CA GLN A 118 9.80 5.27 -18.38
C GLN A 118 10.74 5.81 -17.31
N ALA A 119 10.27 5.98 -16.08
CA ALA A 119 11.08 6.59 -15.02
C ALA A 119 12.08 5.60 -14.38
N ASP A 120 11.67 4.38 -14.11
CA ASP A 120 12.45 3.47 -13.23
C ASP A 120 13.01 2.24 -13.96
N LEU A 121 12.28 1.69 -14.91
CA LEU A 121 12.67 0.46 -15.59
C LEU A 121 13.58 0.71 -16.81
N GLN A 122 13.45 1.86 -17.51
CA GLN A 122 14.34 2.22 -18.60
C GLN A 122 15.77 2.45 -18.13
N ALA A 123 15.94 2.97 -16.90
CA ALA A 123 17.26 3.18 -16.30
C ALA A 123 17.94 1.85 -15.89
N ARG A 124 17.18 0.78 -15.66
CA ARG A 124 17.68 -0.49 -15.12
C ARG A 124 17.54 -1.70 -16.04
N LEU A 125 16.66 -1.64 -17.01
CA LEU A 125 16.41 -2.76 -17.94
C LEU A 125 16.59 -2.29 -19.38
N SER A 126 17.61 -2.76 -20.05
CA SER A 126 17.83 -2.49 -21.48
C SER A 126 17.06 -3.47 -22.37
N GLY A 127 16.48 -2.98 -23.48
CA GLY A 127 15.96 -3.78 -24.57
C GLY A 127 14.85 -4.78 -24.22
N LEU A 128 15.10 -6.06 -24.48
CA LEU A 128 14.12 -7.15 -24.33
C LEU A 128 13.54 -7.29 -22.92
N ARG A 129 14.30 -6.95 -21.87
CA ARG A 129 13.80 -6.99 -20.48
C ARG A 129 12.74 -5.94 -20.22
N ALA A 130 12.85 -4.75 -20.82
CA ALA A 130 11.84 -3.70 -20.68
C ALA A 130 10.52 -4.12 -21.35
N VAL A 131 10.57 -4.79 -22.51
CA VAL A 131 9.38 -5.31 -23.18
C VAL A 131 8.72 -6.43 -22.37
N ALA A 132 9.52 -7.37 -21.84
CA ALA A 132 9.02 -8.44 -20.97
C ALA A 132 8.37 -7.86 -19.71
N GLY A 133 8.97 -6.82 -19.11
CA GLY A 133 8.42 -6.13 -17.97
C GLY A 133 7.05 -5.50 -18.23
N LYS A 134 6.87 -4.81 -19.36
CA LYS A 134 5.56 -4.25 -19.75
C LYS A 134 4.49 -5.33 -19.87
N HIS A 135 4.84 -6.46 -20.48
CA HIS A 135 3.91 -7.59 -20.62
C HIS A 135 3.49 -8.13 -19.25
N GLN A 136 4.44 -8.33 -18.34
CA GLN A 136 4.15 -8.85 -17.01
C GLN A 136 3.33 -7.89 -16.14
N LEU A 137 3.59 -6.58 -16.23
CA LEU A 137 2.74 -5.62 -15.54
C LEU A 137 1.31 -5.58 -16.09
N ARG A 138 1.17 -5.65 -17.42
CA ARG A 138 -0.16 -5.77 -18.03
C ARG A 138 -0.88 -7.00 -17.51
N ARG A 139 -0.19 -8.14 -17.44
CA ARG A 139 -0.73 -9.38 -16.88
C ARG A 139 -1.10 -9.24 -15.40
N LEU A 140 -0.30 -8.50 -14.61
CA LEU A 140 -0.65 -8.21 -13.23
C LEU A 140 -1.92 -7.39 -13.14
N VAL A 141 -2.07 -6.33 -13.96
CA VAL A 141 -3.30 -5.53 -14.02
C VAL A 141 -4.51 -6.41 -14.36
N GLU A 142 -4.39 -7.26 -15.38
CA GLU A 142 -5.46 -8.18 -15.80
C GLU A 142 -5.85 -9.12 -14.65
N LYS A 143 -4.89 -9.79 -14.02
CA LYS A 143 -5.14 -10.68 -12.86
C LYS A 143 -5.74 -9.94 -11.65
N THR A 144 -5.26 -8.72 -11.38
CA THR A 144 -5.78 -7.92 -10.27
C THR A 144 -7.20 -7.44 -10.53
N ARG A 145 -7.57 -7.19 -11.78
CA ARG A 145 -8.97 -6.89 -12.16
C ARG A 145 -9.90 -8.07 -11.93
N ASP A 146 -9.41 -9.29 -12.14
CA ASP A 146 -10.16 -10.52 -11.89
C ASP A 146 -10.35 -10.79 -10.39
N CYS A 147 -9.51 -10.20 -9.53
CA CYS A 147 -9.80 -10.08 -8.10
C CYS A 147 -11.01 -9.14 -7.87
N SER A 148 -12.07 -9.30 -8.68
CA SER A 148 -13.21 -8.39 -8.83
C SER A 148 -14.04 -8.21 -7.55
N VAL A 149 -13.66 -8.91 -6.51
CA VAL A 149 -14.20 -8.75 -5.17
C VAL A 149 -13.10 -8.14 -4.30
N TYR A 150 -12.77 -6.87 -4.50
CA TYR A 150 -12.00 -6.11 -3.50
C TYR A 150 -12.77 -6.01 -2.18
N SER A 151 -13.41 -7.12 -1.81
CA SER A 151 -14.24 -7.26 -0.63
C SER A 151 -13.48 -8.03 0.42
N ALA A 152 -13.24 -7.39 1.54
CA ALA A 152 -12.71 -8.03 2.73
C ALA A 152 -13.39 -7.45 3.97
N GLN A 153 -13.41 -8.25 5.05
CA GLN A 153 -13.93 -7.81 6.34
C GLN A 153 -12.86 -7.07 7.17
N CYS A 154 -11.81 -6.57 6.53
CA CYS A 154 -10.75 -5.81 7.18
C CYS A 154 -10.84 -4.32 6.87
N PRO A 155 -10.35 -3.44 7.76
CA PRO A 155 -10.21 -2.03 7.48
C PRO A 155 -9.23 -1.74 6.34
N ALA A 156 -9.45 -0.64 5.61
CA ALA A 156 -8.54 -0.17 4.57
C ALA A 156 -8.21 1.31 4.69
N LEU A 157 -6.96 1.67 4.35
CA LEU A 157 -6.48 3.05 4.28
C LEU A 157 -5.82 3.29 2.93
N VAL A 158 -6.27 4.31 2.21
CA VAL A 158 -5.65 4.76 0.95
C VAL A 158 -4.96 6.09 1.19
N LEU A 159 -3.67 6.16 0.89
CA LEU A 159 -2.83 7.35 1.03
C LEU A 159 -2.28 7.74 -0.33
N GLN A 160 -2.42 9.01 -0.71
CA GLN A 160 -2.03 9.49 -2.03
C GLN A 160 -1.48 10.91 -1.96
N THR A 161 -0.38 11.17 -2.65
CA THR A 161 0.14 12.52 -2.87
C THR A 161 -0.48 13.14 -4.11
N MET A 162 -0.81 14.43 -4.03
CA MET A 162 -1.49 15.15 -5.12
C MET A 162 -0.55 15.52 -6.27
N ASP A 163 0.76 15.56 -6.01
CA ASP A 163 1.83 15.85 -6.96
C ASP A 163 2.49 14.58 -7.54
N ASP A 164 1.90 13.40 -7.32
CA ASP A 164 2.39 12.14 -7.87
C ASP A 164 2.28 12.12 -9.41
N THR A 165 3.43 12.18 -10.08
CA THR A 165 3.51 12.17 -11.54
C THR A 165 3.56 10.76 -12.13
N VAL A 166 3.72 9.73 -11.30
CA VAL A 166 3.77 8.32 -11.69
C VAL A 166 2.41 7.68 -11.58
N CYS A 167 1.78 7.78 -10.41
CA CYS A 167 0.44 7.29 -10.14
C CYS A 167 -0.50 8.48 -9.96
N ASP A 168 -1.24 8.83 -11.01
CA ASP A 168 -2.17 9.96 -10.99
C ASP A 168 -3.13 9.87 -9.79
N PRO A 169 -3.34 10.96 -9.03
CA PRO A 169 -4.17 10.95 -7.82
C PRO A 169 -5.58 10.40 -8.03
N SER A 170 -6.15 10.52 -9.22
CA SER A 170 -7.45 9.91 -9.55
C SER A 170 -7.48 8.38 -9.39
N HIS A 171 -6.31 7.74 -9.36
CA HIS A 171 -6.25 6.30 -9.08
C HIS A 171 -6.63 5.97 -7.64
N ALA A 172 -6.32 6.84 -6.69
CA ALA A 172 -6.70 6.66 -5.29
C ALA A 172 -8.23 6.68 -5.13
N ASP A 173 -8.92 7.64 -5.77
CA ASP A 173 -10.39 7.68 -5.79
C ASP A 173 -11.01 6.44 -6.43
N LYS A 174 -10.43 5.99 -7.55
CA LYS A 174 -10.90 4.76 -8.22
C LYS A 174 -10.69 3.53 -7.36
N LEU A 175 -9.51 3.40 -6.76
CA LEU A 175 -9.19 2.31 -5.83
C LEU A 175 -10.15 2.34 -4.64
N PHE A 176 -10.34 3.49 -4.02
CA PHE A 176 -11.24 3.65 -2.88
C PHE A 176 -12.68 3.23 -3.22
N LYS A 177 -13.18 3.58 -4.42
CA LYS A 177 -14.51 3.16 -4.88
C LYS A 177 -14.61 1.65 -5.11
N LEU A 178 -13.53 1.02 -5.60
CA LEU A 178 -13.48 -0.41 -5.86
C LEU A 178 -13.34 -1.26 -4.59
N LEU A 179 -12.80 -0.69 -3.51
CA LEU A 179 -12.69 -1.39 -2.23
C LEU A 179 -14.06 -1.49 -1.55
N HIS A 180 -14.58 -2.70 -1.40
CA HIS A 180 -15.81 -3.01 -0.67
C HIS A 180 -15.45 -3.52 0.73
N MET A 181 -15.00 -2.60 1.59
CA MET A 181 -14.59 -2.85 2.96
C MET A 181 -15.42 -2.01 3.93
N PRO A 182 -15.81 -2.55 5.11
CA PRO A 182 -16.76 -1.89 6.01
C PRO A 182 -16.19 -0.60 6.64
N ASP A 183 -14.89 -0.56 6.88
CA ASP A 183 -14.16 0.58 7.42
C ASP A 183 -13.04 0.92 6.45
N LYS A 184 -13.23 1.95 5.64
CA LYS A 184 -12.23 2.43 4.69
C LYS A 184 -12.09 3.94 4.75
N ASN A 185 -10.85 4.40 4.69
CA ASN A 185 -10.48 5.80 4.72
C ASN A 185 -9.55 6.14 3.56
N ILE A 186 -9.60 7.38 3.10
CA ILE A 186 -8.69 7.92 2.12
C ILE A 186 -8.11 9.23 2.63
N ARG A 187 -6.80 9.45 2.43
CA ARG A 187 -6.12 10.71 2.76
C ARG A 187 -5.23 11.14 1.61
N PHE A 188 -5.29 12.43 1.31
CA PHE A 188 -4.45 13.07 0.33
C PHE A 188 -3.40 13.96 1.00
N TYR A 189 -2.18 13.97 0.47
CA TYR A 189 -1.10 14.87 0.87
C TYR A 189 -0.83 15.84 -0.28
N PRO A 190 -0.68 17.15 -0.01
CA PRO A 190 -0.47 18.14 -1.07
C PRO A 190 0.77 17.86 -1.91
N GLU A 191 1.83 17.35 -1.28
CA GLU A 191 3.15 17.15 -1.88
C GLU A 191 3.84 15.90 -1.35
N GLY A 192 4.89 15.45 -2.03
CA GLY A 192 5.71 14.30 -1.66
C GLY A 192 6.08 13.42 -2.85
N GLY A 193 5.45 13.65 -4.01
CA GLY A 193 5.70 12.88 -5.22
C GLY A 193 5.34 11.40 -5.08
N HIS A 194 5.80 10.58 -6.01
CA HIS A 194 5.55 9.14 -5.99
C HIS A 194 6.24 8.43 -4.82
N ASP A 195 7.49 8.82 -4.54
CA ASP A 195 8.32 8.24 -3.48
C ASP A 195 8.13 8.98 -2.14
N VAL A 196 6.87 9.16 -1.71
CA VAL A 196 6.47 9.96 -0.55
C VAL A 196 7.22 9.60 0.74
N LEU A 197 7.61 8.35 0.91
CA LEU A 197 8.34 7.87 2.09
C LEU A 197 9.84 8.26 2.10
N THR A 198 10.33 8.94 1.07
CA THR A 198 11.67 9.54 1.01
C THR A 198 11.60 11.07 0.83
N SER A 199 10.42 11.65 0.94
CA SER A 199 10.15 13.08 0.80
C SER A 199 10.03 13.77 2.16
N GLN A 200 9.81 15.08 2.15
CA GLN A 200 9.51 15.87 3.35
C GLN A 200 8.21 15.45 4.06
N THR A 201 7.29 14.81 3.35
CA THR A 201 5.99 14.35 3.88
C THR A 201 6.09 13.00 4.61
N VAL A 202 7.28 12.38 4.63
CA VAL A 202 7.52 11.03 5.19
C VAL A 202 6.97 10.84 6.60
N LEU A 203 7.22 11.79 7.50
CA LEU A 203 6.79 11.66 8.90
C LEU A 203 5.26 11.64 9.04
N ALA A 204 4.56 12.46 8.26
CA ALA A 204 3.10 12.49 8.28
C ALA A 204 2.53 11.15 7.78
N VAL A 205 3.04 10.63 6.66
CA VAL A 205 2.60 9.35 6.11
C VAL A 205 2.89 8.18 7.05
N CYS A 206 4.10 8.13 7.62
CA CYS A 206 4.47 7.08 8.59
C CYS A 206 3.60 7.13 9.84
N SER A 207 3.32 8.34 10.36
CA SER A 207 2.44 8.54 11.51
C SER A 207 1.02 8.04 11.23
N ASP A 208 0.45 8.39 10.08
CA ASP A 208 -0.90 7.96 9.71
C ASP A 208 -1.00 6.44 9.57
N ILE A 209 0.01 5.80 8.97
CA ILE A 209 0.08 4.34 8.86
C ILE A 209 0.18 3.71 10.25
N PHE A 210 1.05 4.24 11.11
CA PHE A 210 1.23 3.73 12.47
C PHE A 210 -0.05 3.85 13.29
N GLN A 211 -0.71 5.02 13.26
CA GLN A 211 -1.97 5.25 13.98
C GLN A 211 -3.07 4.31 13.49
N PHE A 212 -3.18 4.13 12.18
CA PHE A 212 -4.15 3.21 11.61
C PHE A 212 -3.90 1.76 12.05
N CYS A 213 -2.65 1.28 11.97
CA CYS A 213 -2.27 -0.06 12.42
C CYS A 213 -2.47 -0.24 13.93
N SER A 214 -2.16 0.79 14.74
CA SER A 214 -2.36 0.79 16.18
C SER A 214 -3.84 0.68 16.56
N ARG A 215 -4.71 1.39 15.84
CA ARG A 215 -6.16 1.27 16.00
C ARG A 215 -6.64 -0.14 15.66
N VAL A 216 -6.17 -0.72 14.55
CA VAL A 216 -6.52 -2.10 14.16
C VAL A 216 -5.99 -3.12 15.17
N ARG A 217 -4.81 -2.89 15.72
CA ARG A 217 -4.24 -3.73 16.80
C ARG A 217 -4.99 -3.60 18.12
N GLY A 218 -5.81 -2.56 18.30
CA GLY A 218 -6.52 -2.28 19.54
C GLY A 218 -5.66 -1.54 20.59
N LEU A 219 -4.57 -0.91 20.15
CA LEU A 219 -3.81 -0.01 20.98
C LEU A 219 -4.47 1.37 20.91
N GLU A 220 -4.98 1.87 22.04
CA GLU A 220 -5.41 3.26 22.13
C GLU A 220 -4.21 4.16 21.82
N SER A 221 -4.41 5.11 20.91
CA SER A 221 -3.40 6.12 20.64
C SER A 221 -3.23 6.97 21.90
N VAL A 222 -2.08 6.89 22.55
CA VAL A 222 -1.69 7.83 23.58
C VAL A 222 -1.43 9.17 22.92
N GLY A 223 -2.41 10.03 22.88
CA GLY A 223 -2.32 11.39 22.34
C GLY A 223 -3.39 11.68 21.28
N GLY A 224 -4.56 12.11 21.74
CA GLY A 224 -5.59 12.64 20.87
C GLY A 224 -5.13 13.93 20.19
N PHE A 225 -5.08 13.94 18.88
CA PHE A 225 -5.28 15.12 18.07
C PHE A 225 -6.57 14.92 17.28
N GLY A 226 -7.67 15.17 17.98
CA GLY A 226 -8.92 15.52 17.33
C GLY A 226 -8.76 16.92 16.75
N MET A 227 -8.51 17.03 15.46
CA MET A 227 -8.91 18.18 14.68
C MET A 227 -9.97 17.70 13.70
N GLN A 228 -11.22 17.74 14.15
CA GLN A 228 -12.31 17.95 13.22
C GLN A 228 -12.22 19.44 12.81
N PRO A 229 -12.32 19.77 11.52
CA PRO A 229 -12.63 21.14 11.16
C PRO A 229 -14.05 21.42 11.68
N GLU A 230 -14.17 22.32 12.65
CA GLU A 230 -15.44 22.98 12.94
C GLU A 230 -15.86 23.69 11.67
N VAL A 231 -16.96 23.25 11.11
CA VAL A 231 -17.69 24.02 10.11
C VAL A 231 -18.50 25.03 10.92
N ASP A 232 -17.98 26.24 11.03
CA ASP A 232 -18.75 27.38 11.54
C ASP A 232 -19.93 27.62 10.60
N GLU A 233 -21.10 27.18 11.01
CA GLU A 233 -22.35 27.68 10.50
C GLU A 233 -22.55 29.11 11.07
N GLU A 234 -21.98 30.09 10.41
CA GLU A 234 -22.31 31.47 10.66
C GLU A 234 -23.63 31.81 9.92
N THR A 235 -24.67 31.77 10.68
CA THR A 235 -25.99 32.30 10.40
C THR A 235 -25.87 33.71 9.84
N ALA A 236 -26.21 33.92 8.61
CA ALA A 236 -26.56 35.22 8.06
C ALA A 236 -28.09 35.37 8.06
N ASP A 237 -28.62 35.79 9.22
CA ASP A 237 -29.91 36.47 9.29
C ASP A 237 -29.65 37.94 9.04
N LEU A 238 -30.10 38.47 7.92
CA LEU A 238 -30.31 39.89 7.71
C LEU A 238 -31.58 40.07 6.85
N THR A 239 -32.66 40.24 7.58
CA THR A 239 -33.80 41.05 7.15
C THR A 239 -33.37 42.50 6.90
N GLU A 240 -33.59 43.01 5.69
CA GLU A 240 -34.34 44.22 5.35
C GLU A 240 -34.24 44.48 3.85
#